data_f529b86b27e7faf9202cce1685be9d02
#
_entry.id   f529b86b27e7faf9202cce1685be9d02
#
_cell.length_a   1.000
_cell.length_b   1.000
_cell.length_c   1.000
_cell.angle_alpha   90.00
_cell.angle_beta   90.00
_cell.angle_gamma   90.00
#
_symmetry.space_group_name_H-M   'P 1'
#
loop_
_entity.id
_entity.type
_entity.pdbx_description
1 polymer ?
#
loop_
_entity_poly.entity_id
_entity_poly.type
_entity_poly.pdbx_seq_one_letter_code
_entity_poly.pdbx_strand_id
1 'polypeptide(L)'
;MAKVTILGNEYEYKRGTTYKEIARDVKSLYDSTIIIADVDGKYTELNKCISSDVDVKFVTISEKAGYKVLRRTMMMVMFKAISDLYGNNNIDRVKAEYSIGKGIFCTVEGSVCVDDKFVNEVKAKMQEIIDADIPIVKTSYKLSDAIKIFEDAGMTDKVKLFKYRRTSSVNIYSIEDYKDYYHGDMAPSTGYSVPFDLYLYDTGFVLQFAAMNDLSKVAEKSNQPKVFKAMRDRKSVV
;
A
#
# COMPACT_ATOMS: atom_id res chain seq x y z
N MET A 1 -22.55 -23.93 -6.13
CA MET A 1 -22.40 -23.19 -4.86
C MET A 1 -21.09 -23.64 -4.21
N ALA A 2 -20.53 -22.85 -3.35
CA ALA A 2 -19.44 -23.21 -2.45
C ALA A 2 -19.86 -22.83 -1.03
N LYS A 3 -19.50 -23.65 -0.06
CA LYS A 3 -19.70 -23.37 1.36
C LYS A 3 -18.54 -22.53 1.87
N VAL A 4 -18.86 -21.44 2.54
CA VAL A 4 -17.87 -20.54 3.16
C VAL A 4 -18.17 -20.50 4.65
N THR A 5 -17.25 -21.00 5.46
CA THR A 5 -17.37 -20.92 6.92
C THR A 5 -16.73 -19.62 7.41
N ILE A 6 -17.50 -18.79 8.12
CA ILE A 6 -17.05 -17.51 8.67
C ILE A 6 -17.45 -17.45 10.14
N LEU A 7 -16.47 -17.30 11.04
CA LEU A 7 -16.69 -17.28 12.50
C LEU A 7 -17.53 -18.47 13.01
N GLY A 8 -17.35 -19.66 12.39
CA GLY A 8 -18.07 -20.88 12.73
C GLY A 8 -19.46 -21.02 12.13
N ASN A 9 -19.94 -20.03 11.36
CA ASN A 9 -21.22 -20.11 10.65
C ASN A 9 -21.01 -20.45 9.19
N GLU A 10 -21.86 -21.31 8.61
CA GLU A 10 -21.83 -21.68 7.20
C GLU A 10 -22.69 -20.74 6.35
N TYR A 11 -22.13 -20.28 5.24
CA TYR A 11 -22.79 -19.47 4.20
C TYR A 11 -22.62 -20.15 2.84
N GLU A 12 -23.59 -19.97 1.96
CA GLU A 12 -23.50 -20.47 0.59
C GLU A 12 -23.33 -19.33 -0.41
N TYR A 13 -22.26 -19.38 -1.19
CA TYR A 13 -22.00 -18.42 -2.25
C TYR A 13 -21.80 -19.12 -3.60
N LYS A 14 -22.08 -18.38 -4.68
CA LYS A 14 -21.76 -18.85 -6.02
C LYS A 14 -20.24 -18.90 -6.20
N ARG A 15 -19.72 -19.97 -6.80
CA ARG A 15 -18.30 -20.00 -7.20
C ARG A 15 -17.99 -18.82 -8.13
N GLY A 16 -16.89 -18.14 -7.91
CA GLY A 16 -16.53 -16.90 -8.60
C GLY A 16 -16.96 -15.63 -7.86
N THR A 17 -17.71 -15.70 -6.75
CA THR A 17 -17.95 -14.57 -5.85
C THR A 17 -16.61 -14.14 -5.24
N THR A 18 -16.34 -12.84 -5.18
CA THR A 18 -15.12 -12.28 -4.59
C THR A 18 -15.19 -12.25 -3.06
N TYR A 19 -14.05 -12.35 -2.39
CA TYR A 19 -14.01 -12.13 -0.94
C TYR A 19 -14.47 -10.71 -0.56
N LYS A 20 -14.35 -9.71 -1.45
CA LYS A 20 -14.88 -8.35 -1.25
C LYS A 20 -16.39 -8.33 -1.14
N GLU A 21 -17.09 -9.08 -2.00
CA GLU A 21 -18.56 -9.22 -1.94
C GLU A 21 -18.98 -9.93 -0.65
N ILE A 22 -18.32 -11.03 -0.31
CA ILE A 22 -18.59 -11.77 0.95
C ILE A 22 -18.32 -10.87 2.17
N ALA A 23 -17.20 -10.15 2.20
CA ALA A 23 -16.86 -9.22 3.28
C ALA A 23 -17.91 -8.12 3.47
N ARG A 24 -18.52 -7.63 2.39
CA ARG A 24 -19.61 -6.66 2.43
C ARG A 24 -20.85 -7.24 3.10
N ASP A 25 -21.21 -8.49 2.77
CA ASP A 25 -22.41 -9.16 3.32
C ASP A 25 -22.26 -9.43 4.82
N VAL A 26 -21.05 -9.73 5.29
CA VAL A 26 -20.77 -10.04 6.71
C VAL A 26 -20.17 -8.86 7.48
N LYS A 27 -20.17 -7.66 6.91
CA LYS A 27 -19.53 -6.46 7.51
C LYS A 27 -20.03 -6.20 8.93
N SER A 28 -21.29 -6.45 9.22
CA SER A 28 -21.90 -6.24 10.56
C SER A 28 -21.33 -7.14 11.65
N LEU A 29 -20.59 -8.19 11.30
CA LEU A 29 -19.93 -9.09 12.25
C LEU A 29 -18.56 -8.58 12.69
N TYR A 30 -18.09 -7.44 12.16
CA TYR A 30 -16.76 -6.89 12.39
C TYR A 30 -16.84 -5.42 12.82
N ASP A 31 -16.09 -5.06 13.85
CA ASP A 31 -16.09 -3.71 14.44
C ASP A 31 -15.25 -2.69 13.65
N SER A 32 -14.50 -3.15 12.63
CA SER A 32 -13.59 -2.32 11.84
C SER A 32 -13.60 -2.72 10.38
N THR A 33 -13.00 -1.91 9.51
CA THR A 33 -12.95 -2.15 8.07
C THR A 33 -12.17 -3.42 7.74
N ILE A 34 -12.83 -4.37 7.08
CA ILE A 34 -12.20 -5.60 6.56
C ILE A 34 -11.31 -5.22 5.37
N ILE A 35 -10.06 -5.70 5.32
CA ILE A 35 -9.09 -5.32 4.29
C ILE A 35 -8.47 -6.50 3.54
N ILE A 36 -8.33 -7.65 4.19
CA ILE A 36 -7.88 -8.92 3.59
C ILE A 36 -8.65 -10.08 4.21
N ALA A 37 -8.58 -11.26 3.58
CA ALA A 37 -9.08 -12.51 4.11
C ALA A 37 -7.91 -13.43 4.50
N ASP A 38 -8.06 -14.16 5.58
CA ASP A 38 -7.29 -15.36 5.89
C ASP A 38 -8.13 -16.56 5.46
N VAL A 39 -7.68 -17.25 4.42
CA VAL A 39 -8.37 -18.38 3.80
C VAL A 39 -7.57 -19.64 4.05
N ASP A 40 -8.08 -20.53 4.85
CA ASP A 40 -7.39 -21.77 5.27
C ASP A 40 -5.98 -21.51 5.80
N GLY A 41 -5.77 -20.43 6.58
CA GLY A 41 -4.48 -20.04 7.16
C GLY A 41 -3.55 -19.27 6.23
N LYS A 42 -4.06 -18.81 5.06
CA LYS A 42 -3.29 -18.03 4.08
C LYS A 42 -3.94 -16.70 3.78
N TYR A 43 -3.20 -15.61 3.97
CA TYR A 43 -3.68 -14.28 3.59
C TYR A 43 -3.94 -14.17 2.09
N THR A 44 -5.10 -13.61 1.78
CA THR A 44 -5.67 -13.53 0.43
C THR A 44 -6.33 -12.18 0.23
N GLU A 45 -6.06 -11.54 -0.90
CA GLU A 45 -6.67 -10.25 -1.24
C GLU A 45 -8.16 -10.38 -1.51
N LEU A 46 -8.93 -9.37 -1.12
CA LEU A 46 -10.39 -9.38 -1.24
C LEU A 46 -10.91 -9.42 -2.69
N ASN A 47 -10.09 -9.01 -3.67
CA ASN A 47 -10.45 -9.08 -5.09
C ASN A 47 -10.38 -10.50 -5.68
N LYS A 48 -9.84 -11.48 -4.94
CA LYS A 48 -9.86 -12.88 -5.37
C LYS A 48 -11.22 -13.51 -5.16
N CYS A 49 -11.50 -14.52 -6.00
CA CYS A 49 -12.77 -15.26 -6.00
C CYS A 49 -12.64 -16.59 -5.26
N ILE A 50 -13.74 -17.03 -4.65
CA ILE A 50 -13.87 -18.39 -4.13
C ILE A 50 -14.00 -19.40 -5.28
N SER A 51 -13.36 -20.56 -5.16
CA SER A 51 -13.42 -21.66 -6.12
C SER A 51 -13.92 -22.97 -5.54
N SER A 52 -13.82 -23.14 -4.25
CA SER A 52 -14.19 -24.35 -3.48
C SER A 52 -14.75 -23.98 -2.11
N ASP A 53 -15.16 -24.97 -1.35
CA ASP A 53 -15.49 -24.81 0.05
C ASP A 53 -14.24 -24.36 0.82
N VAL A 54 -14.38 -23.36 1.70
CA VAL A 54 -13.26 -22.73 2.40
C VAL A 54 -13.65 -22.23 3.79
N ASP A 55 -12.70 -22.19 4.70
CA ASP A 55 -12.80 -21.46 5.96
C ASP A 55 -12.17 -20.07 5.78
N VAL A 56 -12.93 -19.03 6.12
CA VAL A 56 -12.52 -17.63 5.92
C VAL A 56 -12.61 -16.87 7.23
N LYS A 57 -11.49 -16.34 7.65
CA LYS A 57 -11.41 -15.32 8.69
C LYS A 57 -11.07 -13.97 8.04
N PHE A 58 -11.99 -13.04 8.06
CA PHE A 58 -11.68 -11.69 7.60
C PHE A 58 -10.82 -10.96 8.62
N VAL A 59 -9.84 -10.20 8.09
CA VAL A 59 -8.87 -9.44 8.86
C VAL A 59 -9.11 -7.96 8.63
N THR A 60 -9.24 -7.24 9.74
CA THR A 60 -9.57 -5.80 9.74
C THR A 60 -8.34 -4.92 9.84
N ILE A 61 -8.50 -3.63 9.55
CA ILE A 61 -7.42 -2.62 9.69
C ILE A 61 -6.98 -2.38 11.14
N SER A 62 -7.75 -2.81 12.13
CA SER A 62 -7.39 -2.77 13.56
C SER A 62 -6.47 -3.91 13.97
N GLU A 63 -6.29 -4.92 13.12
CA GLU A 63 -5.37 -6.03 13.34
C GLU A 63 -4.00 -5.75 12.69
N LYS A 64 -2.93 -6.29 13.28
CA LYS A 64 -1.55 -6.05 12.83
C LYS A 64 -1.31 -6.40 11.35
N ALA A 65 -1.91 -7.48 10.85
CA ALA A 65 -1.78 -7.89 9.45
C ALA A 65 -2.51 -6.91 8.52
N GLY A 66 -3.77 -6.57 8.84
CA GLY A 66 -4.56 -5.63 8.06
C GLY A 66 -3.98 -4.21 8.07
N TYR A 67 -3.48 -3.75 9.22
CA TYR A 67 -2.82 -2.46 9.31
C TYR A 67 -1.54 -2.36 8.45
N LYS A 68 -0.79 -3.47 8.29
CA LYS A 68 0.34 -3.52 7.37
C LYS A 68 -0.09 -3.40 5.90
N VAL A 69 -1.21 -4.03 5.53
CA VAL A 69 -1.80 -3.92 4.18
C VAL A 69 -2.23 -2.47 3.94
N LEU A 70 -2.96 -1.88 4.88
CA LEU A 70 -3.41 -0.48 4.82
C LEU A 70 -2.24 0.49 4.58
N ARG A 71 -1.20 0.41 5.41
CA ARG A 71 -0.01 1.28 5.27
C ARG A 71 0.66 1.14 3.91
N ARG A 72 0.75 -0.08 3.39
CA ARG A 72 1.32 -0.36 2.06
C ARG A 72 0.47 0.25 0.96
N THR A 73 -0.84 0.13 1.06
CA THR A 73 -1.80 0.74 0.13
C THR A 73 -1.67 2.26 0.13
N MET A 74 -1.67 2.89 1.28
CA MET A 74 -1.53 4.35 1.39
C MET A 74 -0.16 4.86 0.89
N MET A 75 0.91 4.06 1.04
CA MET A 75 2.20 4.38 0.40
C MET A 75 2.12 4.34 -1.12
N MET A 76 1.43 3.36 -1.70
CA MET A 76 1.22 3.31 -3.15
C MET A 76 0.40 4.51 -3.64
N VAL A 77 -0.64 4.90 -2.91
CA VAL A 77 -1.42 6.12 -3.19
C VAL A 77 -0.52 7.36 -3.16
N MET A 78 0.36 7.48 -2.19
CA MET A 78 1.32 8.60 -2.11
C MET A 78 2.27 8.62 -3.32
N PHE A 79 2.83 7.47 -3.71
CA PHE A 79 3.72 7.41 -4.87
C PHE A 79 2.99 7.74 -6.18
N LYS A 80 1.74 7.27 -6.34
CA LYS A 80 0.89 7.68 -7.46
C LYS A 80 0.63 9.18 -7.44
N ALA A 81 0.25 9.76 -6.31
CA ALA A 81 0.01 11.19 -6.17
C ALA A 81 1.22 12.03 -6.59
N ILE A 82 2.41 11.63 -6.15
CA ILE A 82 3.66 12.30 -6.53
C ILE A 82 3.93 12.15 -8.03
N SER A 83 3.73 10.96 -8.59
CA SER A 83 3.88 10.69 -10.03
C SER A 83 2.93 11.53 -10.88
N ASP A 84 1.67 11.66 -10.46
CA ASP A 84 0.65 12.45 -11.17
C ASP A 84 0.96 13.95 -11.17
N LEU A 85 1.51 14.47 -10.08
CA LEU A 85 1.80 15.90 -9.94
C LEU A 85 3.08 16.32 -10.65
N TYR A 86 4.12 15.50 -10.60
CA TYR A 86 5.46 15.93 -11.01
C TYR A 86 6.02 15.12 -12.19
N GLY A 87 5.49 13.92 -12.43
CA GLY A 87 5.96 13.04 -13.50
C GLY A 87 7.41 12.59 -13.37
N ASN A 88 7.84 11.73 -14.29
CA ASN A 88 9.19 11.17 -14.28
C ASN A 88 10.29 12.18 -14.72
N ASN A 89 9.91 13.32 -15.29
CA ASN A 89 10.88 14.33 -15.78
C ASN A 89 11.46 15.19 -14.65
N ASN A 90 10.77 15.28 -13.51
CA ASN A 90 11.16 16.13 -12.39
C ASN A 90 11.57 15.32 -11.16
N ILE A 91 11.18 14.05 -11.11
CA ILE A 91 11.50 13.15 -9.99
C ILE A 91 12.16 11.88 -10.55
N ASP A 92 13.42 11.69 -10.19
CA ASP A 92 14.16 10.49 -10.52
C ASP A 92 13.72 9.31 -9.65
N ARG A 93 13.44 9.60 -8.38
CA ARG A 93 13.08 8.58 -7.41
C ARG A 93 12.44 9.12 -6.14
N VAL A 94 11.41 8.42 -5.65
CA VAL A 94 10.88 8.58 -4.30
C VAL A 94 11.22 7.34 -3.48
N LYS A 95 11.79 7.53 -2.29
CA LYS A 95 12.18 6.42 -1.39
C LYS A 95 11.42 6.48 -0.09
N ALA A 96 10.76 5.38 0.27
CA ALA A 96 10.34 5.13 1.65
C ALA A 96 11.54 4.56 2.42
N GLU A 97 12.10 5.34 3.31
CA GLU A 97 13.40 5.05 3.94
C GLU A 97 13.25 4.14 5.15
N TYR A 98 12.54 4.61 6.17
CA TYR A 98 12.32 3.89 7.42
C TYR A 98 11.15 4.46 8.20
N SER A 99 10.66 3.71 9.18
CA SER A 99 9.59 4.18 10.06
C SER A 99 10.15 5.14 11.12
N ILE A 100 9.45 6.25 11.31
CA ILE A 100 9.70 7.21 12.39
C ILE A 100 8.39 7.42 13.15
N GLY A 101 8.38 7.07 14.43
CA GLY A 101 7.14 7.04 15.19
C GLY A 101 6.07 6.14 14.54
N LYS A 102 4.93 6.71 14.21
CA LYS A 102 3.83 6.06 13.49
C LYS A 102 3.83 6.37 11.99
N GLY A 103 4.81 7.14 11.50
CA GLY A 103 4.96 7.51 10.11
C GLY A 103 6.07 6.75 9.39
N ILE A 104 6.27 7.12 8.14
CA ILE A 104 7.36 6.66 7.27
C ILE A 104 8.07 7.90 6.75
N PHE A 105 9.37 7.98 7.00
CA PHE A 105 10.22 9.00 6.43
C PHE A 105 10.50 8.68 4.97
N CYS A 106 10.33 9.68 4.11
CA CYS A 106 10.51 9.58 2.67
C CYS A 106 11.46 10.66 2.18
N THR A 107 12.22 10.32 1.14
CA THR A 107 13.10 11.25 0.42
C THR A 107 12.75 11.26 -1.06
N VAL A 108 13.01 12.41 -1.71
CA VAL A 108 12.84 12.59 -3.15
C VAL A 108 14.20 12.91 -3.76
N GLU A 109 14.54 12.20 -4.81
CA GLU A 109 15.70 12.49 -5.67
C GLU A 109 15.15 13.08 -6.99
N GLY A 110 15.75 14.16 -7.48
CA GLY A 110 15.34 14.87 -8.68
C GLY A 110 15.48 16.38 -8.55
N SER A 111 14.83 17.11 -9.45
CA SER A 111 14.87 18.59 -9.51
C SER A 111 13.79 19.28 -8.66
N VAL A 112 12.85 18.51 -8.09
CA VAL A 112 11.76 19.05 -7.28
C VAL A 112 12.26 19.44 -5.89
N CYS A 113 11.89 20.67 -5.48
CA CYS A 113 12.11 21.12 -4.11
C CYS A 113 11.05 20.51 -3.18
N VAL A 114 11.49 19.83 -2.12
CA VAL A 114 10.61 19.30 -1.08
C VAL A 114 10.39 20.36 -0.03
N ASP A 115 9.35 21.14 -0.19
CA ASP A 115 8.94 22.25 0.68
C ASP A 115 7.49 22.08 1.16
N ASP A 116 6.95 23.07 1.89
CA ASP A 116 5.58 23.05 2.38
C ASP A 116 4.55 22.99 1.23
N LYS A 117 4.85 23.59 0.08
CA LYS A 117 4.01 23.54 -1.10
C LYS A 117 3.92 22.10 -1.63
N PHE A 118 5.08 21.44 -1.81
CA PHE A 118 5.15 20.04 -2.22
C PHE A 118 4.31 19.13 -1.32
N VAL A 119 4.51 19.23 0.00
CA VAL A 119 3.80 18.40 0.98
C VAL A 119 2.29 18.62 0.92
N ASN A 120 1.84 19.87 0.80
CA ASN A 120 0.42 20.20 0.72
C ASN A 120 -0.22 19.73 -0.59
N GLU A 121 0.46 19.89 -1.73
CA GLU A 121 -0.02 19.41 -3.03
C GLU A 121 -0.12 17.88 -3.06
N VAL A 122 0.89 17.17 -2.57
CA VAL A 122 0.86 15.70 -2.49
C VAL A 122 -0.26 15.24 -1.57
N LYS A 123 -0.44 15.88 -0.41
CA LYS A 123 -1.52 15.54 0.53
C LYS A 123 -2.89 15.71 -0.11
N ALA A 124 -3.12 16.84 -0.79
CA ALA A 124 -4.37 17.10 -1.50
C ALA A 124 -4.63 16.07 -2.61
N LYS A 125 -3.60 15.75 -3.41
CA LYS A 125 -3.71 14.75 -4.47
C LYS A 125 -3.94 13.33 -3.94
N MET A 126 -3.32 12.97 -2.83
CA MET A 126 -3.62 11.70 -2.15
C MET A 126 -5.10 11.63 -1.75
N GLN A 127 -5.66 12.72 -1.20
CA GLN A 127 -7.06 12.75 -0.80
C GLN A 127 -7.99 12.59 -2.03
N GLU A 128 -7.71 13.25 -3.15
CA GLU A 128 -8.47 13.06 -4.39
C GLU A 128 -8.48 11.59 -4.84
N ILE A 129 -7.31 10.93 -4.83
CA ILE A 129 -7.17 9.53 -5.23
C ILE A 129 -7.93 8.61 -4.27
N ILE A 130 -7.91 8.90 -2.97
CA ILE A 130 -8.64 8.15 -1.94
C ILE A 130 -10.15 8.29 -2.15
N ASP A 131 -10.63 9.52 -2.34
CA ASP A 131 -12.06 9.82 -2.50
C ASP A 131 -12.62 9.24 -3.81
N ALA A 132 -11.79 9.09 -4.83
CA ALA A 132 -12.15 8.44 -6.09
C ALA A 132 -12.31 6.92 -5.98
N ASP A 133 -11.87 6.29 -4.89
CA ASP A 133 -11.94 4.82 -4.61
C ASP A 133 -11.53 3.95 -5.81
N ILE A 134 -10.40 4.27 -6.42
CA ILE A 134 -9.90 3.63 -7.65
C ILE A 134 -9.46 2.19 -7.34
N PRO A 135 -9.87 1.20 -8.17
CA PRO A 135 -9.44 -0.19 -8.00
C PRO A 135 -7.92 -0.36 -8.05
N ILE A 136 -7.37 -1.16 -7.13
CA ILE A 136 -5.99 -1.60 -7.15
C ILE A 136 -5.93 -2.99 -7.79
N VAL A 137 -5.27 -3.08 -8.94
CA VAL A 137 -5.23 -4.31 -9.74
C VAL A 137 -3.87 -4.98 -9.61
N LYS A 138 -3.87 -6.28 -9.30
CA LYS A 138 -2.68 -7.13 -9.25
C LYS A 138 -2.61 -7.95 -10.52
N THR A 139 -1.57 -7.76 -11.32
CA THR A 139 -1.35 -8.49 -12.57
C THR A 139 -0.01 -9.23 -12.53
N SER A 140 -0.01 -10.49 -12.97
CA SER A 140 1.20 -11.28 -13.11
C SER A 140 1.81 -11.06 -14.49
N TYR A 141 3.06 -10.62 -14.53
CA TYR A 141 3.84 -10.41 -15.74
C TYR A 141 5.01 -11.39 -15.80
N LYS A 142 5.44 -11.78 -17.01
CA LYS A 142 6.75 -12.41 -17.20
C LYS A 142 7.83 -11.45 -16.73
N LEU A 143 8.92 -11.98 -16.18
CA LEU A 143 10.01 -11.15 -15.65
C LEU A 143 10.57 -10.17 -16.69
N SER A 144 10.72 -10.61 -17.95
CA SER A 144 11.16 -9.77 -19.08
C SER A 144 10.24 -8.57 -19.33
N ASP A 145 8.93 -8.80 -19.26
CA ASP A 145 7.93 -7.77 -19.53
C ASP A 145 7.84 -6.78 -18.36
N ALA A 146 7.98 -7.29 -17.13
CA ALA A 146 8.06 -6.47 -15.93
C ALA A 146 9.28 -5.53 -15.95
N ILE A 147 10.44 -6.00 -16.41
CA ILE A 147 11.65 -5.18 -16.57
C ILE A 147 11.37 -4.03 -17.54
N LYS A 148 10.76 -4.31 -18.70
CA LYS A 148 10.41 -3.27 -19.69
C LYS A 148 9.45 -2.24 -19.14
N ILE A 149 8.40 -2.66 -18.40
CA ILE A 149 7.45 -1.76 -17.76
C ILE A 149 8.18 -0.76 -16.86
N PHE A 150 9.16 -1.21 -16.08
CA PHE A 150 9.91 -0.32 -15.18
C PHE A 150 11.02 0.46 -15.89
N GLU A 151 11.59 -0.05 -16.99
CA GLU A 151 12.48 0.72 -17.86
C GLU A 151 11.75 1.90 -18.49
N ASP A 152 10.57 1.65 -19.09
CA ASP A 152 9.73 2.68 -19.71
C ASP A 152 9.23 3.72 -18.68
N ALA A 153 9.00 3.29 -17.44
CA ALA A 153 8.64 4.19 -16.34
C ALA A 153 9.83 4.89 -15.66
N GLY A 154 11.07 4.66 -16.12
CA GLY A 154 12.27 5.26 -15.53
C GLY A 154 12.65 4.74 -14.13
N MET A 155 12.01 3.68 -13.65
CA MET A 155 12.21 3.10 -12.31
C MET A 155 13.45 2.20 -12.25
N THR A 156 14.63 2.79 -12.33
CA THR A 156 15.93 2.09 -12.44
C THR A 156 16.22 1.15 -11.27
N ASP A 157 15.73 1.44 -10.08
CA ASP A 157 15.86 0.59 -8.88
C ASP A 157 15.07 -0.72 -9.03
N LYS A 158 13.88 -0.68 -9.60
CA LYS A 158 13.05 -1.88 -9.87
C LYS A 158 13.70 -2.72 -10.97
N VAL A 159 14.21 -2.08 -12.01
CA VAL A 159 14.98 -2.76 -13.07
C VAL A 159 16.18 -3.51 -12.48
N LYS A 160 16.98 -2.85 -11.63
CA LYS A 160 18.11 -3.49 -10.93
C LYS A 160 17.64 -4.64 -10.05
N LEU A 161 16.58 -4.47 -9.27
CA LEU A 161 16.02 -5.50 -8.41
C LEU A 161 15.63 -6.75 -9.22
N PHE A 162 14.99 -6.57 -10.37
CA PHE A 162 14.48 -7.68 -11.17
C PHE A 162 15.57 -8.41 -11.96
N LYS A 163 16.65 -7.77 -12.34
CA LYS A 163 17.80 -8.41 -12.97
C LYS A 163 18.43 -9.54 -12.13
N TYR A 164 18.29 -9.46 -10.80
CA TYR A 164 18.82 -10.48 -9.89
C TYR A 164 17.77 -11.51 -9.46
N ARG A 165 16.52 -11.39 -9.87
CA ARG A 165 15.47 -12.35 -9.52
C ARG A 165 15.52 -13.60 -10.35
N ARG A 166 15.37 -14.75 -9.68
CA ARG A 166 15.35 -16.08 -10.33
C ARG A 166 13.92 -16.64 -10.46
N THR A 167 12.93 -15.75 -10.76
CA THR A 167 11.53 -16.15 -10.93
C THR A 167 11.11 -15.92 -12.37
N SER A 168 10.24 -16.78 -12.91
CA SER A 168 9.70 -16.62 -14.27
C SER A 168 8.69 -15.49 -14.40
N SER A 169 8.01 -15.15 -13.29
CA SER A 169 6.99 -14.11 -13.25
C SER A 169 7.02 -13.31 -11.94
N VAL A 170 6.48 -12.11 -12.00
CA VAL A 170 6.32 -11.21 -10.86
C VAL A 170 4.94 -10.56 -10.89
N ASN A 171 4.38 -10.28 -9.70
CA ASN A 171 3.13 -9.54 -9.57
C ASN A 171 3.43 -8.05 -9.46
N ILE A 172 2.78 -7.26 -10.30
CA ILE A 172 2.82 -5.81 -10.30
C ILE A 172 1.44 -5.30 -9.93
N TYR A 173 1.37 -4.28 -9.09
CA TYR A 173 0.14 -3.58 -8.75
C TYR A 173 -0.01 -2.34 -9.61
N SER A 174 -1.24 -2.01 -9.99
CA SER A 174 -1.56 -0.78 -10.70
C SER A 174 -2.71 -0.03 -10.05
N ILE A 175 -2.63 1.30 -10.11
CA ILE A 175 -3.72 2.24 -9.88
C ILE A 175 -3.79 3.05 -11.17
N GLU A 176 -4.78 2.77 -12.01
CA GLU A 176 -4.86 3.29 -13.40
C GLU A 176 -3.58 2.96 -14.18
N ASP A 177 -2.89 3.97 -14.69
CA ASP A 177 -1.63 3.89 -15.45
C ASP A 177 -0.39 3.74 -14.56
N TYR A 178 -0.45 4.16 -13.28
CA TYR A 178 0.66 4.01 -12.34
C TYR A 178 0.87 2.55 -11.96
N LYS A 179 2.09 2.04 -12.13
CA LYS A 179 2.47 0.65 -11.82
C LYS A 179 3.65 0.61 -10.89
N ASP A 180 3.58 -0.25 -9.86
CA ASP A 180 4.71 -0.48 -8.98
C ASP A 180 4.72 -1.91 -8.42
N TYR A 181 5.88 -2.31 -7.89
CA TYR A 181 6.10 -3.62 -7.28
C TYR A 181 6.08 -3.54 -5.76
N TYR A 182 5.24 -4.35 -5.15
CA TYR A 182 5.17 -4.50 -3.71
C TYR A 182 5.28 -5.96 -3.27
N HIS A 183 5.99 -6.18 -2.18
CA HIS A 183 6.04 -7.50 -1.54
C HIS A 183 4.92 -7.60 -0.49
N GLY A 184 3.88 -8.37 -0.82
CA GLY A 184 2.72 -8.63 0.02
C GLY A 184 1.42 -8.05 -0.55
N ASP A 185 0.33 -8.27 0.18
CA ASP A 185 -1.02 -7.97 -0.29
C ASP A 185 -1.37 -6.48 -0.16
N MET A 186 -2.30 -6.02 -0.99
CA MET A 186 -2.83 -4.66 -1.04
C MET A 186 -4.33 -4.66 -0.75
N ALA A 187 -4.86 -3.50 -0.38
CA ALA A 187 -6.30 -3.30 -0.31
C ALA A 187 -6.94 -3.39 -1.71
N PRO A 188 -8.27 -3.63 -1.79
CA PRO A 188 -8.97 -3.74 -3.07
C PRO A 188 -8.98 -2.45 -3.90
N SER A 189 -8.92 -1.29 -3.23
CA SER A 189 -9.02 0.03 -3.87
C SER A 189 -8.36 1.11 -3.01
N THR A 190 -8.21 2.31 -3.57
CA THR A 190 -7.59 3.46 -2.90
C THR A 190 -8.42 4.04 -1.77
N GLY A 191 -9.73 3.80 -1.74
CA GLY A 191 -10.64 4.24 -0.69
C GLY A 191 -10.40 3.59 0.68
N TYR A 192 -9.60 2.52 0.75
CA TYR A 192 -9.16 1.92 2.01
C TYR A 192 -8.08 2.77 2.66
N SER A 193 -8.49 3.72 3.49
CA SER A 193 -7.60 4.68 4.12
C SER A 193 -7.93 4.89 5.61
N VAL A 194 -7.05 5.60 6.29
CA VAL A 194 -7.24 6.15 7.64
C VAL A 194 -6.78 7.60 7.61
N PRO A 195 -7.15 8.42 8.62
CA PRO A 195 -6.59 9.76 8.76
C PRO A 195 -5.08 9.75 8.67
N PHE A 196 -4.53 10.63 7.82
CA PHE A 196 -3.11 10.75 7.56
C PHE A 196 -2.69 12.20 7.48
N ASP A 197 -1.39 12.44 7.62
CA ASP A 197 -0.78 13.75 7.41
C ASP A 197 0.57 13.59 6.70
N LEU A 198 0.97 14.62 5.97
CA LEU A 198 2.31 14.77 5.45
C LEU A 198 2.93 16.01 6.07
N TYR A 199 4.20 15.93 6.45
CA TYR A 199 4.93 17.08 6.97
C TYR A 199 6.42 16.98 6.67
N LEU A 200 7.07 18.14 6.52
CA LEU A 200 8.52 18.23 6.33
C LEU A 200 9.26 17.66 7.53
N TYR A 201 10.31 16.93 7.26
CA TYR A 201 11.22 16.42 8.28
C TYR A 201 12.63 16.31 7.73
N ASP A 202 13.57 17.09 8.28
CA ASP A 202 14.95 17.17 7.83
C ASP A 202 15.07 17.37 6.31
N THR A 203 15.65 16.44 5.57
CA THR A 203 15.89 16.50 4.12
C THR A 203 14.78 15.87 3.28
N GLY A 204 13.64 15.58 3.87
CA GLY A 204 12.52 14.94 3.21
C GLY A 204 11.20 15.22 3.91
N PHE A 205 10.32 14.26 3.91
CA PHE A 205 9.01 14.38 4.54
C PHE A 205 8.58 13.08 5.19
N VAL A 206 7.58 13.15 6.05
CA VAL A 206 6.99 11.99 6.72
C VAL A 206 5.55 11.84 6.29
N LEU A 207 5.19 10.63 5.84
CA LEU A 207 3.79 10.19 5.75
C LEU A 207 3.40 9.60 7.10
N GLN A 208 2.56 10.33 7.84
CA GLN A 208 2.08 9.98 9.17
C GLN A 208 0.71 9.33 9.09
N PHE A 209 0.51 8.24 9.82
CA PHE A 209 -0.75 7.51 9.85
C PHE A 209 -1.46 7.66 11.19
N ALA A 210 -2.76 7.37 11.23
CA ALA A 210 -3.46 7.05 12.46
C ALA A 210 -2.76 5.88 13.17
N ALA A 211 -2.75 5.85 14.49
CA ALA A 211 -2.20 4.73 15.25
C ALA A 211 -3.18 3.55 15.25
N MET A 212 -2.67 2.31 15.22
CA MET A 212 -3.52 1.11 15.17
C MET A 212 -4.50 0.99 16.36
N ASN A 213 -4.17 1.59 17.50
CA ASN A 213 -5.03 1.65 18.68
C ASN A 213 -6.03 2.79 18.67
N ASP A 214 -5.91 3.75 17.75
CA ASP A 214 -6.86 4.83 17.53
C ASP A 214 -6.83 5.22 16.05
N LEU A 215 -7.71 4.62 15.28
CA LEU A 215 -7.81 4.83 13.83
C LEU A 215 -8.66 6.05 13.44
N SER A 216 -9.19 6.78 14.43
CA SER A 216 -10.07 7.92 14.18
C SER A 216 -9.35 9.24 13.91
N LYS A 217 -8.08 9.33 14.27
CA LYS A 217 -7.26 10.53 14.11
C LYS A 217 -5.82 10.22 13.75
N VAL A 218 -5.16 11.19 13.13
CA VAL A 218 -3.72 11.11 12.86
C VAL A 218 -2.96 11.01 14.19
N ALA A 219 -1.98 10.11 14.25
CA ALA A 219 -1.11 9.99 15.41
C ALA A 219 -0.27 11.25 15.60
N GLU A 220 0.12 11.54 16.83
CA GLU A 220 0.98 12.68 17.15
C GLU A 220 2.33 12.60 16.42
N LYS A 221 2.82 13.75 15.95
CA LYS A 221 4.13 13.84 15.29
C LYS A 221 5.22 13.49 16.30
N SER A 222 6.09 12.57 15.89
CA SER A 222 7.18 12.09 16.74
C SER A 222 8.49 12.70 16.27
N ASN A 223 9.08 13.53 17.09
CA ASN A 223 10.44 14.01 16.85
C ASN A 223 11.45 13.05 17.49
N GLN A 224 12.16 12.29 16.65
CA GLN A 224 13.14 11.27 17.09
C GLN A 224 14.54 11.56 16.51
N PRO A 225 15.21 12.65 16.87
CA PRO A 225 16.46 13.08 16.23
C PRO A 225 17.58 12.07 16.41
N LYS A 226 17.64 11.34 17.52
CA LYS A 226 18.66 10.32 17.75
C LYS A 226 18.47 9.11 16.80
N VAL A 227 17.22 8.64 16.62
CA VAL A 227 16.89 7.56 15.69
C VAL A 227 17.19 8.01 14.26
N PHE A 228 16.76 9.21 13.90
CA PHE A 228 17.00 9.79 12.58
C PHE A 228 18.51 9.85 12.27
N LYS A 229 19.32 10.41 13.19
CA LYS A 229 20.78 10.48 13.04
C LYS A 229 21.40 9.08 12.86
N ALA A 230 21.06 8.13 13.71
CA ALA A 230 21.57 6.76 13.63
C ALA A 230 21.22 6.07 12.30
N MET A 231 20.01 6.28 11.78
CA MET A 231 19.58 5.71 10.49
C MET A 231 20.27 6.38 9.30
N ARG A 232 20.49 7.70 9.36
CA ARG A 232 21.23 8.44 8.34
C ARG A 232 22.71 8.02 8.31
N ASP A 233 23.36 7.93 9.47
CA ASP A 233 24.77 7.54 9.58
C ASP A 233 24.98 6.10 9.07
N ARG A 234 24.05 5.18 9.33
CA ARG A 234 24.08 3.81 8.79
C ARG A 234 24.03 3.75 7.27
N LYS A 235 23.31 4.68 6.63
CA LYS A 235 23.19 4.77 5.17
C LYS A 235 24.47 5.31 4.49
N SER A 236 25.19 6.18 5.16
CA SER A 236 26.43 6.76 4.63
C SER A 236 27.62 5.79 4.64
N VAL A 237 27.48 4.60 5.24
CA VAL A 237 28.54 3.58 5.37
C VAL A 237 28.37 2.44 4.34
N VAL A 238 27.29 2.44 3.54
CA VAL A 238 27.00 1.49 2.46
C VAL A 238 27.05 2.20 1.11
#